data_c2ef42698fb528c7d1049ea53f653543
#
_entry.id   c2ef42698fb528c7d1049ea53f653543
#
_cell.length_a   1.000
_cell.length_b   1.000
_cell.length_c   1.000
_cell.angle_alpha   90.00
_cell.angle_beta   90.00
_cell.angle_gamma   90.00
#
_symmetry.space_group_name_H-M   'P 1'
#
loop_
_entity.id
_entity.type
_entity.pdbx_description
1 polymer ?
#
loop_
_entity_poly.entity_id
_entity_poly.type
_entity_poly.pdbx_seq_one_letter_code
_entity_poly.pdbx_strand_id
1 'polypeptide(L)'
;HITFENGKCTVGRGRRKRPSIILYFFSPRHLVRMFDGKAQPVLLKGFTKLGFLLKDFPKLTARLEHYLKPTPELLADKKYLALNTRFTITTAAFAVRELGLLDPVARAISSHIGNGVVLMKVNPEGPAAMLRFQDGGIEAEKGDTAKPMSAMLFRNLKTANDILNQKLDAFTAIATGDVMPRGRIGMVDSLSLILDRIPLYLG
;
A
#
# COMPACT_ATOMS: atom_id res chain seq x y z
N HIS A 1 13.55 7.81 5.48
CA HIS A 1 14.55 8.03 4.42
C HIS A 1 14.46 6.97 3.33
N ILE A 2 14.88 7.34 2.12
CA ILE A 2 14.98 6.43 0.96
C ILE A 2 16.46 6.38 0.56
N THR A 3 16.95 5.20 0.25
CA THR A 3 18.32 4.98 -0.20
C THR A 3 18.33 4.26 -1.54
N PHE A 4 19.06 4.82 -2.50
CA PHE A 4 19.36 4.21 -3.79
C PHE A 4 20.83 3.85 -3.81
N GLU A 5 21.15 2.55 -3.89
CA GLU A 5 22.52 2.06 -3.86
C GLU A 5 22.62 0.76 -4.69
N ASN A 6 23.56 0.70 -5.61
CA ASN A 6 23.80 -0.46 -6.49
C ASN A 6 22.52 -1.00 -7.17
N GLY A 7 21.67 -0.09 -7.70
CA GLY A 7 20.42 -0.45 -8.37
C GLY A 7 19.31 -0.92 -7.44
N LYS A 8 19.52 -0.90 -6.11
CA LYS A 8 18.50 -1.24 -5.11
C LYS A 8 17.92 0.01 -4.47
N CYS A 9 16.61 -0.02 -4.18
CA CYS A 9 15.93 0.98 -3.42
C CYS A 9 15.54 0.39 -2.05
N THR A 10 15.94 1.05 -0.98
CA THR A 10 15.56 0.67 0.39
C THR A 10 14.94 1.84 1.11
N VAL A 11 13.95 1.56 1.95
CA VAL A 11 13.23 2.56 2.74
C VAL A 11 13.44 2.25 4.21
N GLY A 12 13.67 3.29 5.01
CA GLY A 12 13.80 3.15 6.45
C GLY A 12 13.12 4.30 7.18
N ARG A 13 12.73 4.06 8.42
CA ARG A 13 12.16 5.09 9.31
C ARG A 13 13.26 5.91 9.95
N GLY A 14 12.92 7.13 10.34
CA GLY A 14 13.77 8.02 11.07
C GLY A 14 14.87 8.68 10.21
N ARG A 15 15.80 9.32 10.86
CA ARG A 15 16.85 10.14 10.24
C ARG A 15 18.08 9.30 9.88
N ARG A 16 18.56 9.42 8.64
CA ARG A 16 19.84 8.83 8.23
C ARG A 16 21.00 9.72 8.71
N LYS A 17 22.08 9.11 9.23
CA LYS A 17 23.23 9.85 9.78
C LYS A 17 23.98 10.74 8.77
N ARG A 18 24.05 10.33 7.50
CA ARG A 18 24.76 11.08 6.43
C ARG A 18 23.94 11.07 5.15
N PRO A 19 22.81 11.80 5.07
CA PRO A 19 22.03 11.86 3.85
C PRO A 19 22.76 12.66 2.77
N SER A 20 22.66 12.21 1.52
CA SER A 20 23.18 12.95 0.35
C SER A 20 22.28 14.11 -0.03
N ILE A 21 20.96 13.97 0.18
CA ILE A 21 19.93 14.97 -0.12
C ILE A 21 19.03 15.10 1.10
N ILE A 22 18.64 16.33 1.46
CA ILE A 22 17.64 16.61 2.48
C ILE A 22 16.58 17.50 1.85
N LEU A 23 15.36 16.98 1.76
CA LEU A 23 14.16 17.73 1.39
C LEU A 23 13.39 18.08 2.67
N TYR A 24 13.01 19.32 2.82
CA TYR A 24 12.27 19.82 3.96
C TYR A 24 10.85 20.23 3.56
N PHE A 25 9.90 19.88 4.38
CA PHE A 25 8.50 20.24 4.26
C PHE A 25 8.05 20.97 5.52
N PHE A 26 7.42 22.11 5.37
CA PHE A 26 6.96 22.93 6.51
C PHE A 26 5.85 22.26 7.33
N SER A 27 5.10 21.35 6.69
CA SER A 27 4.00 20.62 7.33
C SER A 27 3.67 19.33 6.56
N PRO A 28 2.93 18.37 7.16
CA PRO A 28 2.39 17.22 6.43
C PRO A 28 1.55 17.63 5.20
N ARG A 29 0.75 18.69 5.33
CA ARG A 29 -0.03 19.24 4.22
C ARG A 29 0.83 19.75 3.06
N HIS A 30 2.00 20.31 3.37
CA HIS A 30 2.97 20.73 2.34
C HIS A 30 3.50 19.51 1.55
N LEU A 31 3.78 18.40 2.24
CA LEU A 31 4.18 17.15 1.59
C LEU A 31 3.08 16.60 0.68
N VAL A 32 1.83 16.53 1.15
CA VAL A 32 0.69 16.06 0.33
C VAL A 32 0.54 16.94 -0.92
N ARG A 33 0.56 18.25 -0.77
CA ARG A 33 0.48 19.19 -1.90
C ARG A 33 1.60 19.02 -2.93
N MET A 34 2.78 18.54 -2.51
CA MET A 34 3.86 18.21 -3.46
C MET A 34 3.45 17.03 -4.36
N PHE A 35 2.80 16.00 -3.82
CA PHE A 35 2.30 14.87 -4.62
C PHE A 35 1.18 15.28 -5.57
N ASP A 36 0.43 16.33 -5.24
CA ASP A 36 -0.56 16.95 -6.15
C ASP A 36 0.07 17.88 -7.19
N GLY A 37 1.39 18.05 -7.21
CA GLY A 37 2.08 19.01 -8.06
C GLY A 37 1.88 20.49 -7.68
N LYS A 38 1.28 20.76 -6.50
CA LYS A 38 0.89 22.13 -6.05
C LYS A 38 1.90 22.76 -5.08
N ALA A 39 2.98 22.06 -4.75
CA ALA A 39 4.03 22.58 -3.86
C ALA A 39 5.39 21.95 -4.21
N GLN A 40 6.46 22.61 -3.79
CA GLN A 40 7.82 22.12 -3.96
C GLN A 40 8.52 22.01 -2.59
N PRO A 41 9.30 20.95 -2.33
CA PRO A 41 10.08 20.86 -1.11
C PRO A 41 11.22 21.87 -1.09
N VAL A 42 11.64 22.27 0.11
CA VAL A 42 12.85 23.08 0.27
C VAL A 42 14.06 22.15 0.33
N LEU A 43 15.03 22.39 -0.56
CA LEU A 43 16.28 21.64 -0.56
C LEU A 43 17.22 22.22 0.50
N LEU A 44 17.46 21.48 1.61
CA LEU A 44 18.40 21.88 2.66
C LEU A 44 19.81 21.36 2.42
N LYS A 45 19.96 20.24 1.69
CA LYS A 45 21.25 19.63 1.35
C LYS A 45 21.15 18.89 0.03
N GLY A 46 22.26 18.85 -0.71
CA GLY A 46 22.37 18.09 -1.97
C GLY A 46 22.31 18.96 -3.20
N PHE A 47 22.72 20.23 -3.13
CA PHE A 47 22.80 21.14 -4.26
C PHE A 47 23.66 20.60 -5.39
N THR A 48 24.70 19.83 -5.10
CA THR A 48 25.52 19.11 -6.10
C THR A 48 24.79 17.95 -6.79
N LYS A 49 23.61 17.55 -6.26
CA LYS A 49 22.74 16.50 -6.81
C LYS A 49 21.48 17.03 -7.48
N LEU A 50 21.45 18.34 -7.83
CA LEU A 50 20.32 18.96 -8.54
C LEU A 50 20.02 18.26 -9.87
N GLY A 51 21.05 17.79 -10.59
CA GLY A 51 20.85 17.03 -11.83
C GLY A 51 20.01 15.77 -11.60
N PHE A 52 20.28 15.01 -10.54
CA PHE A 52 19.46 13.86 -10.15
C PHE A 52 18.03 14.28 -9.79
N LEU A 53 17.87 15.31 -8.95
CA LEU A 53 16.54 15.76 -8.50
C LEU A 53 15.68 16.31 -9.65
N LEU A 54 16.28 17.01 -10.62
CA LEU A 54 15.55 17.64 -11.70
C LEU A 54 15.38 16.76 -12.95
N LYS A 55 16.23 15.76 -13.16
CA LYS A 55 16.20 14.90 -14.36
C LYS A 55 15.81 13.47 -14.06
N ASP A 56 16.44 12.82 -13.09
CA ASP A 56 16.27 11.37 -12.87
C ASP A 56 15.16 11.06 -11.90
N PHE A 57 15.01 11.84 -10.83
CA PHE A 57 13.95 11.64 -9.86
C PHE A 57 12.54 11.86 -10.45
N PRO A 58 12.29 12.89 -11.31
CA PRO A 58 11.02 13.02 -12.01
C PRO A 58 10.70 11.84 -12.94
N LYS A 59 11.70 11.24 -13.59
CA LYS A 59 11.47 10.03 -14.41
C LYS A 59 11.00 8.85 -13.56
N LEU A 60 11.59 8.70 -12.36
CA LEU A 60 11.16 7.67 -11.41
C LEU A 60 9.72 7.93 -10.93
N THR A 61 9.40 9.17 -10.53
CA THR A 61 8.05 9.52 -10.07
C THR A 61 7.00 9.37 -11.17
N ALA A 62 7.29 9.79 -12.39
CA ALA A 62 6.40 9.57 -13.54
C ALA A 62 6.18 8.07 -13.82
N ARG A 63 7.23 7.24 -13.67
CA ARG A 63 7.09 5.79 -13.81
C ARG A 63 6.22 5.19 -12.70
N LEU A 64 6.39 5.65 -11.47
CA LEU A 64 5.54 5.22 -10.34
C LEU A 64 4.09 5.68 -10.54
N GLU A 65 3.88 6.92 -10.97
CA GLU A 65 2.55 7.44 -11.24
C GLU A 65 1.82 6.64 -12.32
N HIS A 66 2.51 6.29 -13.42
CA HIS A 66 1.96 5.42 -14.45
C HIS A 66 1.41 4.10 -13.89
N TYR A 67 2.06 3.51 -12.89
CA TYR A 67 1.61 2.24 -12.29
C TYR A 67 0.66 2.39 -11.10
N LEU A 68 0.64 3.53 -10.44
CA LEU A 68 -0.17 3.76 -9.24
C LEU A 68 -1.45 4.56 -9.51
N LYS A 69 -1.53 5.27 -10.65
CA LYS A 69 -2.72 5.99 -11.10
C LYS A 69 -3.24 5.38 -12.41
N PRO A 70 -3.90 4.22 -12.37
CA PRO A 70 -4.35 3.54 -13.57
C PRO A 70 -5.49 4.28 -14.25
N THR A 71 -5.49 4.30 -15.60
CA THR A 71 -6.66 4.67 -16.40
C THR A 71 -7.42 3.42 -16.84
N PRO A 72 -8.72 3.53 -17.24
CA PRO A 72 -9.48 2.40 -17.76
C PRO A 72 -8.79 1.71 -18.94
N GLU A 73 -8.17 2.48 -19.84
CA GLU A 73 -7.48 1.98 -21.03
C GLU A 73 -6.25 1.15 -20.64
N LEU A 74 -5.47 1.60 -19.66
CA LEU A 74 -4.31 0.87 -19.13
C LEU A 74 -4.76 -0.43 -18.45
N LEU A 75 -5.85 -0.42 -17.70
CA LEU A 75 -6.40 -1.60 -17.02
C LEU A 75 -6.97 -2.64 -17.99
N ALA A 76 -7.25 -2.29 -19.24
CA ALA A 76 -7.65 -3.24 -20.28
C ALA A 76 -6.47 -4.15 -20.70
N ASP A 77 -5.22 -3.71 -20.54
CA ASP A 77 -4.04 -4.55 -20.75
C ASP A 77 -3.85 -5.52 -19.57
N LYS A 78 -3.84 -6.82 -19.85
CA LYS A 78 -3.72 -7.87 -18.82
C LYS A 78 -2.41 -7.82 -18.04
N LYS A 79 -1.31 -7.45 -18.70
CA LYS A 79 0.01 -7.37 -18.03
C LYS A 79 0.07 -6.17 -17.11
N TYR A 80 -0.47 -5.05 -17.57
CA TYR A 80 -0.59 -3.85 -16.75
C TYR A 80 -1.51 -4.09 -15.54
N LEU A 81 -2.70 -4.69 -15.75
CA LEU A 81 -3.64 -5.03 -14.68
C LEU A 81 -2.98 -5.92 -13.62
N ALA A 82 -2.24 -6.96 -14.04
CA ALA A 82 -1.55 -7.85 -13.10
C ALA A 82 -0.50 -7.10 -12.26
N LEU A 83 0.28 -6.23 -12.88
CA LEU A 83 1.31 -5.44 -12.19
C LEU A 83 0.68 -4.37 -11.28
N ASN A 84 -0.33 -3.64 -11.76
CA ASN A 84 -1.06 -2.66 -10.97
C ASN A 84 -1.73 -3.31 -9.75
N THR A 85 -2.43 -4.44 -9.93
CA THR A 85 -3.06 -5.19 -8.83
C THR A 85 -2.03 -5.66 -7.81
N ARG A 86 -0.84 -6.11 -8.24
CA ARG A 86 0.26 -6.45 -7.34
C ARG A 86 0.70 -5.27 -6.49
N PHE A 87 0.87 -4.10 -7.09
CA PHE A 87 1.21 -2.88 -6.36
C PHE A 87 0.09 -2.48 -5.39
N THR A 88 -1.16 -2.53 -5.84
CA THR A 88 -2.32 -2.15 -5.01
C THR A 88 -2.46 -3.04 -3.79
N ILE A 89 -2.42 -4.38 -3.92
CA ILE A 89 -2.47 -5.31 -2.78
C ILE A 89 -1.31 -5.05 -1.81
N THR A 90 -0.10 -4.89 -2.35
CA THR A 90 1.09 -4.63 -1.52
C THR A 90 0.94 -3.31 -0.78
N THR A 91 0.58 -2.23 -1.49
CA THR A 91 0.40 -0.91 -0.88
C THR A 91 -0.70 -0.92 0.17
N ALA A 92 -1.83 -1.58 -0.09
CA ALA A 92 -2.93 -1.72 0.87
C ALA A 92 -2.46 -2.43 2.15
N ALA A 93 -1.72 -3.55 2.05
CA ALA A 93 -1.20 -4.25 3.21
C ALA A 93 -0.25 -3.37 4.04
N PHE A 94 0.67 -2.65 3.40
CA PHE A 94 1.58 -1.75 4.10
C PHE A 94 0.85 -0.53 4.67
N ALA A 95 -0.20 -0.03 4.01
CA ALA A 95 -1.05 1.04 4.54
C ALA A 95 -1.79 0.59 5.81
N VAL A 96 -2.33 -0.62 5.84
CA VAL A 96 -2.94 -1.22 7.05
C VAL A 96 -1.95 -1.25 8.22
N ARG A 97 -0.69 -1.64 7.98
CA ARG A 97 0.36 -1.59 9.00
C ARG A 97 0.58 -0.17 9.54
N GLU A 98 0.67 0.82 8.66
CA GLU A 98 0.85 2.22 9.07
C GLU A 98 -0.37 2.76 9.83
N LEU A 99 -1.58 2.40 9.40
CA LEU A 99 -2.81 2.77 10.09
C LEU A 99 -2.88 2.15 11.49
N GLY A 100 -2.57 0.86 11.63
CA GLY A 100 -2.51 0.20 12.95
C GLY A 100 -1.51 0.84 13.90
N LEU A 101 -0.50 1.55 13.39
CA LEU A 101 0.48 2.27 14.19
C LEU A 101 0.06 3.71 14.50
N LEU A 102 -0.57 4.42 13.55
CA LEU A 102 -0.75 5.88 13.58
C LEU A 102 -2.20 6.32 13.73
N ASP A 103 -3.17 5.54 13.21
CA ASP A 103 -4.60 5.88 13.28
C ASP A 103 -5.23 5.34 14.57
N PRO A 104 -5.85 6.18 15.42
CA PRO A 104 -6.42 5.73 16.69
C PRO A 104 -7.52 4.67 16.54
N VAL A 105 -8.35 4.76 15.49
CA VAL A 105 -9.43 3.81 15.23
C VAL A 105 -8.89 2.47 14.74
N ALA A 106 -7.99 2.49 13.75
CA ALA A 106 -7.35 1.27 13.26
C ALA A 106 -6.57 0.55 14.37
N ARG A 107 -5.90 1.30 15.26
CA ARG A 107 -5.21 0.77 16.42
C ARG A 107 -6.17 0.14 17.43
N ALA A 108 -7.31 0.77 17.69
CA ALA A 108 -8.34 0.19 18.53
C ALA A 108 -8.89 -1.12 17.93
N ILE A 109 -9.17 -1.14 16.62
CA ILE A 109 -9.60 -2.36 15.92
C ILE A 109 -8.52 -3.45 16.04
N SER A 110 -7.26 -3.13 15.73
CA SER A 110 -6.17 -4.12 15.74
C SER A 110 -5.92 -4.71 17.13
N SER A 111 -6.14 -3.96 18.21
CA SER A 111 -5.98 -4.45 19.58
C SER A 111 -6.98 -5.55 19.96
N HIS A 112 -8.09 -5.66 19.24
CA HIS A 112 -9.10 -6.71 19.43
C HIS A 112 -8.94 -7.89 18.45
N ILE A 113 -8.03 -7.79 17.46
CA ILE A 113 -7.72 -8.88 16.56
C ILE A 113 -6.76 -9.85 17.27
N GLY A 114 -7.14 -11.13 17.37
CA GLY A 114 -6.27 -12.16 17.93
C GLY A 114 -5.01 -12.38 17.09
N ASN A 115 -3.95 -12.91 17.72
CA ASN A 115 -2.69 -13.20 17.03
C ASN A 115 -2.90 -14.17 15.86
N GLY A 116 -2.27 -13.89 14.73
CA GLY A 116 -2.38 -14.70 13.53
C GLY A 116 -2.00 -13.99 12.24
N VAL A 117 -2.07 -14.74 11.15
CA VAL A 117 -1.76 -14.22 9.81
C VAL A 117 -3.03 -14.18 8.97
N VAL A 118 -3.30 -13.02 8.39
CA VAL A 118 -4.33 -12.82 7.36
C VAL A 118 -3.66 -12.69 6.00
N LEU A 119 -4.05 -13.53 5.06
CA LEU A 119 -3.58 -13.51 3.67
C LEU A 119 -4.59 -12.74 2.81
N MET A 120 -4.13 -11.79 2.03
CA MET A 120 -4.86 -11.23 0.89
C MET A 120 -4.26 -11.81 -0.38
N LYS A 121 -5.04 -12.51 -1.21
CA LYS A 121 -4.54 -13.20 -2.39
C LYS A 121 -5.54 -13.18 -3.54
N VAL A 122 -5.04 -13.00 -4.74
CA VAL A 122 -5.80 -13.23 -5.97
C VAL A 122 -5.65 -14.69 -6.39
N ASN A 123 -6.77 -15.39 -6.54
CA ASN A 123 -6.78 -16.78 -7.01
C ASN A 123 -6.61 -16.88 -8.54
N PRO A 124 -6.06 -18.01 -9.04
CA PRO A 124 -5.39 -19.06 -8.26
C PRO A 124 -3.93 -18.71 -7.91
N GLU A 125 -3.19 -18.05 -8.79
CA GLU A 125 -1.74 -17.80 -8.68
C GLU A 125 -1.40 -16.31 -8.80
N GLY A 126 -2.32 -15.47 -8.40
CA GLY A 126 -2.15 -14.02 -8.50
C GLY A 126 -1.30 -13.43 -7.37
N PRO A 127 -1.16 -12.10 -7.37
CA PRO A 127 -0.43 -11.40 -6.34
C PRO A 127 -1.06 -11.62 -4.96
N ALA A 128 -0.17 -11.61 -3.94
CA ALA A 128 -0.56 -11.78 -2.55
C ALA A 128 0.25 -10.87 -1.63
N ALA A 129 -0.31 -10.58 -0.46
CA ALA A 129 0.34 -9.94 0.66
C ALA A 129 -0.20 -10.51 1.97
N MET A 130 0.62 -10.49 3.01
CA MET A 130 0.29 -11.01 4.33
C MET A 130 0.29 -9.89 5.36
N LEU A 131 -0.61 -10.02 6.32
CA LEU A 131 -0.69 -9.18 7.52
C LEU A 131 -0.58 -10.09 8.73
N ARG A 132 0.45 -9.89 9.54
CA ARG A 132 0.65 -10.57 10.82
C ARG A 132 0.15 -9.67 11.93
N PHE A 133 -0.86 -10.13 12.63
CA PHE A 133 -1.36 -9.50 13.85
C PHE A 133 -0.71 -10.18 15.05
N GLN A 134 -0.08 -9.38 15.90
CA GLN A 134 0.55 -9.88 17.12
C GLN A 134 0.50 -8.81 18.22
N ASP A 135 -0.17 -9.13 19.31
CA ASP A 135 -0.28 -8.29 20.52
C ASP A 135 -0.75 -6.85 20.18
N GLY A 136 -1.75 -6.75 19.28
CA GLY A 136 -2.30 -5.49 18.78
C GLY A 136 -1.46 -4.78 17.73
N GLY A 137 -0.22 -5.24 17.47
CA GLY A 137 0.62 -4.76 16.39
C GLY A 137 0.28 -5.41 15.04
N ILE A 138 0.65 -4.71 13.95
CA ILE A 138 0.45 -5.20 12.58
C ILE A 138 1.79 -5.14 11.84
N GLU A 139 2.23 -6.27 11.30
CA GLU A 139 3.33 -6.34 10.34
C GLU A 139 2.79 -6.73 8.97
N ALA A 140 3.38 -6.17 7.91
CA ALA A 140 2.98 -6.44 6.53
C ALA A 140 4.15 -7.04 5.74
N GLU A 141 3.87 -8.08 4.97
CA GLU A 141 4.84 -8.77 4.13
C GLU A 141 4.27 -9.00 2.73
N LYS A 142 5.15 -9.00 1.72
CA LYS A 142 4.79 -9.37 0.34
C LYS A 142 4.81 -10.87 0.19
N GLY A 143 3.89 -11.40 -0.62
CA GLY A 143 3.88 -12.81 -1.00
C GLY A 143 2.80 -13.61 -0.31
N ASP A 144 2.88 -14.92 -0.50
CA ASP A 144 1.92 -15.91 -0.07
C ASP A 144 2.41 -16.70 1.14
N THR A 145 1.50 -17.37 1.83
CA THR A 145 1.81 -18.32 2.90
C THR A 145 0.93 -19.57 2.79
N ALA A 146 1.52 -20.73 3.04
CA ALA A 146 0.80 -22.00 2.97
C ALA A 146 -0.21 -22.21 4.10
N LYS A 147 -0.07 -21.48 5.22
CA LYS A 147 -0.90 -21.70 6.42
C LYS A 147 -1.37 -20.37 7.03
N PRO A 148 -2.18 -19.57 6.31
CA PRO A 148 -2.80 -18.40 6.92
C PRO A 148 -3.87 -18.85 7.94
N MET A 149 -4.03 -18.10 9.02
CA MET A 149 -5.14 -18.30 9.95
C MET A 149 -6.47 -17.85 9.35
N SER A 150 -6.39 -16.80 8.52
CA SER A 150 -7.53 -16.26 7.76
C SER A 150 -7.06 -15.79 6.39
N ALA A 151 -7.96 -15.76 5.44
CA ALA A 151 -7.65 -15.29 4.10
C ALA A 151 -8.82 -14.51 3.50
N MET A 152 -8.49 -13.45 2.75
CA MET A 152 -9.36 -12.74 1.83
C MET A 152 -8.93 -13.12 0.41
N LEU A 153 -9.69 -14.00 -0.24
CA LEU A 153 -9.37 -14.55 -1.54
C LEU A 153 -10.19 -13.84 -2.61
N PHE A 154 -9.54 -13.09 -3.48
CA PHE A 154 -10.16 -12.42 -4.61
C PHE A 154 -10.27 -13.40 -5.79
N ARG A 155 -11.42 -13.44 -6.44
CA ARG A 155 -11.69 -14.37 -7.55
C ARG A 155 -10.72 -14.20 -8.72
N ASN A 156 -10.34 -12.96 -9.05
CA ASN A 156 -9.43 -12.63 -10.13
C ASN A 156 -8.79 -11.24 -9.93
N LEU A 157 -7.87 -10.89 -10.84
CA LEU A 157 -7.15 -9.60 -10.81
C LEU A 157 -8.08 -8.39 -10.86
N LYS A 158 -9.10 -8.43 -11.73
CA LYS A 158 -10.05 -7.32 -11.89
C LYS A 158 -10.84 -7.09 -10.61
N THR A 159 -11.38 -8.15 -10.03
CA THR A 159 -12.10 -8.08 -8.75
C THR A 159 -11.24 -7.48 -7.64
N ALA A 160 -10.00 -7.95 -7.49
CA ALA A 160 -9.08 -7.40 -6.49
C ALA A 160 -8.78 -5.93 -6.73
N ASN A 161 -8.56 -5.54 -7.99
CA ASN A 161 -8.29 -4.16 -8.37
C ASN A 161 -9.49 -3.25 -8.08
N ASP A 162 -10.70 -3.70 -8.46
CA ASP A 162 -11.92 -2.90 -8.29
C ASP A 162 -12.28 -2.70 -6.81
N ILE A 163 -12.13 -3.73 -5.97
CA ILE A 163 -12.42 -3.64 -4.53
C ILE A 163 -11.39 -2.74 -3.83
N LEU A 164 -10.09 -2.98 -4.06
CA LEU A 164 -9.04 -2.20 -3.41
C LEU A 164 -9.00 -0.74 -3.85
N ASN A 165 -9.57 -0.42 -5.02
CA ASN A 165 -9.77 0.94 -5.50
C ASN A 165 -11.22 1.45 -5.27
N GLN A 166 -12.01 0.77 -4.45
CA GLN A 166 -13.40 1.15 -4.07
C GLN A 166 -14.37 1.33 -5.25
N LYS A 167 -14.13 0.61 -6.35
CA LYS A 167 -15.04 0.57 -7.50
C LYS A 167 -16.11 -0.52 -7.37
N LEU A 168 -15.90 -1.47 -6.48
CA LEU A 168 -16.82 -2.56 -6.16
C LEU A 168 -16.99 -2.62 -4.64
N ASP A 169 -18.25 -2.65 -4.18
CA ASP A 169 -18.58 -2.79 -2.78
C ASP A 169 -18.21 -4.18 -2.25
N ALA A 170 -17.58 -4.21 -1.06
CA ALA A 170 -17.07 -5.44 -0.45
C ALA A 170 -18.20 -6.43 -0.09
N PHE A 171 -19.36 -5.95 0.40
CA PHE A 171 -20.49 -6.82 0.74
C PHE A 171 -21.06 -7.47 -0.51
N THR A 172 -21.25 -6.68 -1.58
CA THR A 172 -21.69 -7.20 -2.89
C THR A 172 -20.71 -8.26 -3.40
N ALA A 173 -19.40 -7.98 -3.31
CA ALA A 173 -18.37 -8.91 -3.76
C ALA A 173 -18.35 -10.23 -2.97
N ILE A 174 -18.63 -10.20 -1.67
CA ILE A 174 -18.77 -11.40 -0.85
C ILE A 174 -20.04 -12.15 -1.22
N ALA A 175 -21.17 -11.46 -1.38
CA ALA A 175 -22.46 -12.08 -1.74
C ALA A 175 -22.41 -12.78 -3.10
N THR A 176 -21.68 -12.22 -4.07
CA THR A 176 -21.50 -12.79 -5.42
C THR A 176 -20.40 -13.84 -5.50
N GLY A 177 -19.63 -14.07 -4.41
CA GLY A 177 -18.49 -14.97 -4.40
C GLY A 177 -17.26 -14.42 -5.12
N ASP A 178 -17.23 -13.14 -5.41
CA ASP A 178 -16.08 -12.45 -5.99
C ASP A 178 -14.95 -12.27 -4.95
N VAL A 179 -15.31 -12.20 -3.67
CA VAL A 179 -14.40 -12.31 -2.53
C VAL A 179 -14.85 -13.46 -1.63
N MET A 180 -13.92 -14.34 -1.32
CA MET A 180 -14.14 -15.47 -0.45
C MET A 180 -13.33 -15.32 0.83
N PRO A 181 -13.95 -14.90 1.95
CA PRO A 181 -13.30 -14.95 3.23
C PRO A 181 -13.15 -16.42 3.70
N ARG A 182 -12.01 -16.74 4.30
CA ARG A 182 -11.69 -18.07 4.82
C ARG A 182 -11.08 -17.97 6.22
N GLY A 183 -11.22 -19.04 7.00
CA GLY A 183 -10.66 -19.11 8.35
C GLY A 183 -11.47 -18.33 9.37
N ARG A 184 -10.84 -17.59 10.25
CA ARG A 184 -11.49 -16.75 11.27
C ARG A 184 -12.07 -15.49 10.63
N ILE A 185 -13.36 -15.54 10.30
CA ILE A 185 -14.05 -14.46 9.57
C ILE A 185 -13.94 -13.11 10.28
N GLY A 186 -14.03 -13.06 11.62
CA GLY A 186 -13.87 -11.84 12.38
C GLY A 186 -12.52 -11.12 12.17
N MET A 187 -11.44 -11.88 11.85
CA MET A 187 -10.16 -11.24 11.48
C MET A 187 -10.22 -10.58 10.10
N VAL A 188 -10.92 -11.22 9.14
CA VAL A 188 -11.09 -10.66 7.79
C VAL A 188 -11.97 -9.42 7.85
N ASP A 189 -13.05 -9.47 8.63
CA ASP A 189 -13.97 -8.35 8.85
C ASP A 189 -13.25 -7.15 9.48
N SER A 190 -12.51 -7.39 10.56
CA SER A 190 -11.70 -6.35 11.21
C SER A 190 -10.63 -5.76 10.26
N LEU A 191 -10.01 -6.59 9.42
CA LEU A 191 -9.09 -6.11 8.39
C LEU A 191 -9.81 -5.20 7.39
N SER A 192 -11.03 -5.57 6.95
CA SER A 192 -11.83 -4.76 6.04
C SER A 192 -12.12 -3.37 6.62
N LEU A 193 -12.48 -3.30 7.91
CA LEU A 193 -12.70 -2.03 8.60
C LEU A 193 -11.44 -1.14 8.64
N ILE A 194 -10.24 -1.73 8.72
CA ILE A 194 -8.99 -0.97 8.66
C ILE A 194 -8.70 -0.52 7.21
N LEU A 195 -8.95 -1.38 6.21
CA LEU A 195 -8.79 -1.05 4.79
C LEU A 195 -9.67 0.13 4.39
N ASP A 196 -10.90 0.19 4.88
CA ASP A 196 -11.85 1.27 4.60
C ASP A 196 -11.41 2.64 5.15
N ARG A 197 -10.39 2.67 6.00
CA ARG A 197 -9.80 3.92 6.48
C ARG A 197 -8.72 4.49 5.57
N ILE A 198 -8.17 3.70 4.65
CA ILE A 198 -7.10 4.15 3.74
C ILE A 198 -7.50 5.40 2.95
N PRO A 199 -8.69 5.48 2.35
CA PRO A 199 -9.11 6.64 1.55
C PRO A 199 -9.20 7.95 2.35
N LEU A 200 -9.45 7.89 3.66
CA LEU A 200 -9.49 9.08 4.50
C LEU A 200 -8.15 9.84 4.54
N TYR A 201 -7.06 9.17 4.16
CA TYR A 201 -5.71 9.72 4.15
C TYR A 201 -5.14 9.97 2.75
N LEU A 202 -5.78 9.41 1.71
CA LEU A 202 -5.32 9.57 0.34
C LEU A 202 -6.04 10.70 -0.43
N GLY A 203 -7.15 11.22 0.11
CA GLY A 203 -7.88 12.39 -0.38
C GLY A 203 -8.76 12.06 -1.55
#